data_2168032f3ca0b9c490cbe91da5ad1664
#
_entry.id   2168032f3ca0b9c490cbe91da5ad1664
#
_cell.length_a   1.000
_cell.length_b   1.000
_cell.length_c   1.000
_cell.angle_alpha   90.00
_cell.angle_beta   90.00
_cell.angle_gamma   90.00
#
_symmetry.space_group_name_H-M   'P 1'
#
loop_
_entity.id
_entity.type
_entity.pdbx_description
1 polymer ?
#
loop_
_entity_poly.entity_id
_entity_poly.type
_entity_poly.pdbx_seq_one_letter_code
_entity_poly.pdbx_strand_id
1 'polypeptide(L)'
;MRKLTIGGKVIQDDGNCYVIAEIGHNHQGKLETAKEMFKVAKECGADAVKLQKRNNRELFTKAGYEKPYDNPNSYGETYGEHREFLEFGGIEYKELMDYADEIGVTFFSTAFDFSSADFLAKLDMPAFKIASGDLKNIPLLTHIAEFQKPMILSTGGGTMEDVNRA
;
A
#
# COMPACT_ATOMS: atom_id res chain seq x y z
N MET A 1 -4.19 -23.43 -15.40
CA MET A 1 -3.43 -22.15 -15.59
C MET A 1 -4.01 -21.15 -14.61
N ARG A 2 -3.17 -20.60 -13.72
CA ARG A 2 -3.58 -19.61 -12.75
C ARG A 2 -3.71 -18.26 -13.47
N LYS A 3 -4.74 -17.50 -13.13
CA LYS A 3 -5.02 -16.21 -13.77
C LYS A 3 -5.56 -15.23 -12.71
N LEU A 4 -5.02 -14.02 -12.71
CA LEU A 4 -5.44 -12.90 -11.88
C LEU A 4 -5.56 -11.65 -12.74
N THR A 5 -6.50 -10.77 -12.44
CA THR A 5 -6.63 -9.48 -13.12
C THR A 5 -6.51 -8.35 -12.12
N ILE A 6 -5.59 -7.40 -12.37
CA ILE A 6 -5.40 -6.21 -11.55
C ILE A 6 -5.39 -4.98 -12.48
N GLY A 7 -6.26 -4.00 -12.22
CA GLY A 7 -6.35 -2.78 -13.03
C GLY A 7 -6.56 -3.06 -14.53
N GLY A 8 -7.36 -4.07 -14.87
CA GLY A 8 -7.61 -4.48 -16.26
C GLY A 8 -6.49 -5.32 -16.90
N LYS A 9 -5.31 -5.45 -16.27
CA LYS A 9 -4.21 -6.29 -16.79
C LYS A 9 -4.31 -7.72 -16.27
N VAL A 10 -4.13 -8.68 -17.18
CA VAL A 10 -4.14 -10.11 -16.88
C VAL A 10 -2.74 -10.56 -16.49
N ILE A 11 -2.62 -11.21 -15.35
CA ILE A 11 -1.41 -11.85 -14.82
C ILE A 11 -1.65 -13.36 -14.86
N GLN A 12 -0.77 -14.11 -15.51
CA GLN A 12 -0.91 -15.56 -15.72
C GLN A 12 0.45 -16.25 -15.77
N ASP A 13 0.45 -17.60 -15.61
CA ASP A 13 1.68 -18.39 -15.43
C ASP A 13 2.67 -18.27 -16.60
N ASP A 14 2.19 -18.11 -17.83
CA ASP A 14 2.98 -17.99 -19.07
C ASP A 14 2.98 -16.56 -19.64
N GLY A 15 2.50 -15.58 -18.87
CA GLY A 15 2.46 -14.18 -19.25
C GLY A 15 3.76 -13.43 -18.93
N ASN A 16 3.79 -12.15 -19.32
CA ASN A 16 4.86 -11.24 -18.93
C ASN A 16 4.83 -10.98 -17.41
N CYS A 17 5.97 -10.63 -16.86
CA CYS A 17 6.08 -10.20 -15.46
C CYS A 17 5.27 -8.92 -15.23
N TYR A 18 4.47 -8.90 -14.17
CA TYR A 18 3.75 -7.70 -13.72
C TYR A 18 4.64 -6.94 -12.72
N VAL A 19 5.11 -5.77 -13.14
CA VAL A 19 6.07 -4.97 -12.38
C VAL A 19 5.36 -3.91 -11.55
N ILE A 20 5.56 -3.95 -10.23
CA ILE A 20 4.97 -3.01 -9.28
C ILE A 20 6.09 -2.13 -8.69
N ALA A 21 6.05 -0.82 -8.94
CA ALA A 21 6.96 0.12 -8.32
C ALA A 21 6.47 0.47 -6.89
N GLU A 22 7.30 0.15 -5.89
CA GLU A 22 7.04 0.49 -4.48
C GLU A 22 7.43 1.94 -4.22
N ILE A 23 6.46 2.85 -4.26
CA ILE A 23 6.67 4.25 -3.92
C ILE A 23 6.72 4.43 -2.39
N GLY A 24 5.88 3.67 -1.69
CA GLY A 24 5.83 3.68 -0.22
C GLY A 24 5.52 5.07 0.33
N HIS A 25 6.40 5.60 1.20
CA HIS A 25 6.36 6.97 1.73
C HIS A 25 7.49 7.87 1.20
N ASN A 26 8.18 7.46 0.11
CA ASN A 26 9.29 8.24 -0.45
C ASN A 26 8.84 9.60 -1.03
N HIS A 27 7.54 9.80 -1.20
CA HIS A 27 6.95 11.10 -1.55
C HIS A 27 7.06 12.15 -0.44
N GLN A 28 7.45 11.76 0.79
CA GLN A 28 7.73 12.66 1.92
C GLN A 28 6.55 13.61 2.25
N GLY A 29 5.31 13.13 2.17
CA GLY A 29 4.10 13.90 2.41
C GLY A 29 3.77 14.93 1.32
N LYS A 30 4.47 14.91 0.16
CA LYS A 30 4.27 15.86 -0.94
C LYS A 30 3.57 15.20 -2.11
N LEU A 31 2.38 15.70 -2.46
CA LEU A 31 1.56 15.15 -3.53
C LEU A 31 2.25 15.22 -4.90
N GLU A 32 2.86 16.36 -5.22
CA GLU A 32 3.58 16.55 -6.49
C GLU A 32 4.78 15.59 -6.63
N THR A 33 5.48 15.31 -5.52
CA THR A 33 6.54 14.31 -5.51
C THR A 33 5.99 12.91 -5.79
N ALA A 34 4.82 12.57 -5.24
CA ALA A 34 4.16 11.30 -5.51
C ALA A 34 3.77 11.16 -7.00
N LYS A 35 3.20 12.22 -7.59
CA LYS A 35 2.87 12.26 -9.03
C LYS A 35 4.10 12.09 -9.92
N GLU A 36 5.19 12.79 -9.61
CA GLU A 36 6.43 12.65 -10.38
C GLU A 36 6.99 11.21 -10.27
N MET A 37 6.94 10.60 -9.07
CA MET A 37 7.34 9.20 -8.90
C MET A 37 6.44 8.24 -9.69
N PHE A 38 5.12 8.47 -9.76
CA PHE A 38 4.21 7.68 -10.58
C PHE A 38 4.57 7.78 -12.06
N LYS A 39 4.80 9.00 -12.55
CA LYS A 39 5.21 9.27 -13.93
C LYS A 39 6.50 8.54 -14.29
N VAL A 40 7.56 8.72 -13.48
CA VAL A 40 8.86 8.08 -13.71
C VAL A 40 8.73 6.55 -13.68
N ALA A 41 7.98 5.99 -12.72
CA ALA A 41 7.73 4.54 -12.67
C ALA A 41 7.06 4.05 -13.95
N LYS A 42 6.06 4.77 -14.46
CA LYS A 42 5.38 4.47 -15.73
C LYS A 42 6.33 4.54 -16.91
N GLU A 43 7.13 5.58 -17.02
CA GLU A 43 8.13 5.76 -18.08
C GLU A 43 9.19 4.66 -18.07
N CYS A 44 9.54 4.14 -16.89
CA CYS A 44 10.41 2.99 -16.71
C CYS A 44 9.74 1.64 -16.97
N GLY A 45 8.46 1.62 -17.35
CA GLY A 45 7.75 0.41 -17.75
C GLY A 45 7.05 -0.34 -16.61
N ALA A 46 6.87 0.27 -15.44
CA ALA A 46 6.08 -0.33 -14.37
C ALA A 46 4.59 -0.47 -14.80
N ASP A 47 3.99 -1.60 -14.45
CA ASP A 47 2.58 -1.87 -14.66
C ASP A 47 1.71 -1.21 -13.59
N ALA A 48 2.25 -1.09 -12.39
CA ALA A 48 1.58 -0.48 -11.25
C ALA A 48 2.53 0.30 -10.35
N VAL A 49 1.95 1.22 -9.60
CA VAL A 49 2.59 1.95 -8.50
C VAL A 49 1.86 1.66 -7.20
N LYS A 50 2.61 1.62 -6.09
CA LYS A 50 2.04 1.27 -4.80
C LYS A 50 2.47 2.22 -3.70
N LEU A 51 1.49 2.75 -2.97
CA LEU A 51 1.67 3.48 -1.72
C LEU A 51 1.43 2.57 -0.51
N GLN A 52 1.40 3.19 0.65
CA GLN A 52 1.11 2.57 1.95
C GLN A 52 0.07 3.43 2.66
N LYS A 53 -0.91 2.80 3.29
CA LYS A 53 -1.94 3.48 4.07
C LYS A 53 -1.99 2.93 5.49
N ARG A 54 -1.92 3.84 6.46
CA ARG A 54 -2.00 3.54 7.89
C ARG A 54 -2.92 4.50 8.60
N ASN A 55 -3.62 4.00 9.61
CA ASN A 55 -4.14 4.80 10.69
C ASN A 55 -3.15 4.65 11.87
N ASN A 56 -2.22 5.59 11.99
CA ASN A 56 -1.11 5.48 12.94
C ASN A 56 -1.57 5.40 14.40
N ARG A 57 -2.73 5.99 14.73
CA ARG A 57 -3.28 5.96 16.08
C ARG A 57 -3.89 4.61 16.47
N GLU A 58 -4.36 3.85 15.49
CA GLU A 58 -4.86 2.48 15.69
C GLU A 58 -3.74 1.45 15.61
N LEU A 59 -2.74 1.71 14.76
CA LEU A 59 -1.65 0.80 14.48
C LEU A 59 -0.60 0.75 15.60
N PHE A 60 -0.30 1.90 16.23
CA PHE A 60 0.73 1.98 17.25
C PHE A 60 0.11 2.03 18.65
N THR A 61 0.78 1.36 19.61
CA THR A 61 0.50 1.62 21.04
C THR A 61 0.83 3.06 21.38
N LYS A 62 0.22 3.62 22.44
CA LYS A 62 0.52 4.97 22.90
C LYS A 62 2.03 5.19 23.08
N ALA A 63 2.71 4.27 23.74
CA ALA A 63 4.16 4.35 23.96
C ALA A 63 4.96 4.31 22.65
N GLY A 64 4.52 3.53 21.67
CA GLY A 64 5.14 3.48 20.33
C GLY A 64 4.93 4.76 19.55
N TYR A 65 3.74 5.35 19.62
CA TYR A 65 3.39 6.61 18.97
C TYR A 65 4.16 7.79 19.57
N GLU A 66 4.21 7.89 20.90
CA GLU A 66 4.86 8.97 21.65
C GLU A 66 6.40 8.80 21.78
N LYS A 67 6.96 7.71 21.24
CA LYS A 67 8.40 7.48 21.27
C LYS A 67 9.14 8.62 20.56
N PRO A 68 10.13 9.28 21.21
CA PRO A 68 10.96 10.28 20.58
C PRO A 68 11.60 9.74 19.29
N TYR A 69 11.56 10.55 18.23
CA TYR A 69 12.09 10.19 16.92
C TYR A 69 13.07 11.26 16.45
N ASP A 70 14.25 11.26 17.06
CA ASP A 70 15.32 12.22 16.79
C ASP A 70 16.30 11.64 15.75
N ASN A 71 16.13 12.04 14.50
CA ASN A 71 17.06 11.75 13.42
C ASN A 71 16.93 12.81 12.30
N PRO A 72 17.93 12.95 11.41
CA PRO A 72 17.94 13.96 10.34
C PRO A 72 16.74 13.90 9.37
N ASN A 73 16.05 12.78 9.30
CA ASN A 73 14.90 12.56 8.40
C ASN A 73 13.56 12.59 9.14
N SER A 74 13.53 13.09 10.38
CA SER A 74 12.30 13.22 11.14
C SER A 74 11.43 14.37 10.64
N TYR A 75 10.11 14.13 10.56
CA TYR A 75 9.08 15.13 10.27
C TYR A 75 8.23 15.46 11.51
N GLY A 76 8.68 15.11 12.71
CA GLY A 76 8.00 15.36 13.96
C GLY A 76 8.89 15.03 15.16
N GLU A 77 8.49 15.42 16.37
CA GLU A 77 9.24 15.14 17.60
C GLU A 77 9.09 13.67 18.03
N THR A 78 7.95 13.06 17.68
CA THR A 78 7.65 11.66 18.00
C THR A 78 7.55 10.80 16.73
N TYR A 79 7.66 9.49 16.91
CA TYR A 79 7.50 8.55 15.80
C TYR A 79 6.10 8.63 15.19
N GLY A 80 5.08 8.82 16.01
CA GLY A 80 3.70 8.99 15.55
C GLY A 80 3.53 10.23 14.67
N GLU A 81 4.03 11.38 15.12
CA GLU A 81 3.97 12.63 14.34
C GLU A 81 4.72 12.51 13.02
N HIS A 82 5.92 11.93 13.03
CA HIS A 82 6.66 11.64 11.80
C HIS A 82 5.83 10.79 10.83
N ARG A 83 5.12 9.76 11.33
CA ARG A 83 4.29 8.89 10.49
C ARG A 83 3.02 9.60 9.99
N GLU A 84 2.38 10.44 10.82
CA GLU A 84 1.21 11.22 10.42
C GLU A 84 1.54 12.20 9.27
N PHE A 85 2.71 12.86 9.35
CA PHE A 85 3.16 13.77 8.30
C PHE A 85 3.26 13.09 6.91
N LEU A 86 3.58 11.81 6.90
CA LEU A 86 3.76 11.03 5.67
C LEU A 86 2.45 10.46 5.11
N GLU A 87 1.35 10.51 5.85
CA GLU A 87 0.09 9.93 5.42
C GLU A 87 -0.71 10.88 4.51
N PHE A 88 -1.21 10.34 3.43
CA PHE A 88 -2.17 11.01 2.57
C PHE A 88 -3.61 10.71 3.01
N GLY A 89 -4.49 11.70 2.87
CA GLY A 89 -5.93 11.58 3.09
C GLY A 89 -6.71 11.29 1.80
N GLY A 90 -8.03 11.42 1.91
CA GLY A 90 -8.93 11.09 0.79
C GLY A 90 -8.79 12.01 -0.42
N ILE A 91 -8.43 13.27 -0.21
CA ILE A 91 -8.24 14.25 -1.30
C ILE A 91 -7.03 13.86 -2.13
N GLU A 92 -5.88 13.62 -1.49
CA GLU A 92 -4.64 13.24 -2.16
C GLU A 92 -4.76 11.87 -2.85
N TYR A 93 -5.42 10.89 -2.20
CA TYR A 93 -5.65 9.59 -2.83
C TYR A 93 -6.51 9.70 -4.09
N LYS A 94 -7.60 10.50 -4.04
CA LYS A 94 -8.43 10.70 -5.22
C LYS A 94 -7.67 11.37 -6.36
N GLU A 95 -6.89 12.40 -6.06
CA GLU A 95 -6.09 13.11 -7.05
C GLU A 95 -5.00 12.21 -7.66
N LEU A 96 -4.39 11.33 -6.85
CA LEU A 96 -3.43 10.33 -7.35
C LEU A 96 -4.09 9.24 -8.17
N MET A 97 -5.33 8.85 -7.87
CA MET A 97 -6.10 7.92 -8.69
C MET A 97 -6.42 8.53 -10.06
N ASP A 98 -6.94 9.75 -10.07
CA ASP A 98 -7.27 10.47 -11.30
C ASP A 98 -6.00 10.65 -12.17
N TYR A 99 -4.86 10.99 -11.55
CA TYR A 99 -3.57 11.11 -12.24
C TYR A 99 -3.03 9.76 -12.75
N ALA A 100 -3.14 8.69 -11.96
CA ALA A 100 -2.72 7.35 -12.37
C ALA A 100 -3.51 6.85 -13.60
N ASP A 101 -4.82 7.15 -13.63
CA ASP A 101 -5.68 6.85 -14.77
C ASP A 101 -5.29 7.67 -16.01
N GLU A 102 -4.98 8.97 -15.85
CA GLU A 102 -4.51 9.85 -16.92
C GLU A 102 -3.25 9.33 -17.59
N ILE A 103 -2.26 8.91 -16.80
CA ILE A 103 -0.98 8.39 -17.34
C ILE A 103 -1.01 6.88 -17.66
N GLY A 104 -2.13 6.20 -17.38
CA GLY A 104 -2.34 4.79 -17.67
C GLY A 104 -1.45 3.84 -16.87
N VAL A 105 -1.28 4.09 -15.56
CA VAL A 105 -0.62 3.20 -14.62
C VAL A 105 -1.61 2.72 -13.56
N THR A 106 -1.56 1.44 -13.19
CA THR A 106 -2.41 0.93 -12.12
C THR A 106 -1.92 1.46 -10.76
N PHE A 107 -2.83 2.01 -9.96
CA PHE A 107 -2.50 2.45 -8.59
C PHE A 107 -3.26 1.63 -7.55
N PHE A 108 -2.55 1.16 -6.54
CA PHE A 108 -3.12 0.54 -5.35
C PHE A 108 -2.23 0.77 -4.12
N SER A 109 -2.64 0.27 -2.96
CA SER A 109 -1.93 0.55 -1.71
C SER A 109 -1.83 -0.67 -0.80
N THR A 110 -0.86 -0.62 0.14
CA THR A 110 -0.80 -1.54 1.28
C THR A 110 -1.73 -1.04 2.37
N ALA A 111 -2.62 -1.89 2.89
CA ALA A 111 -3.38 -1.65 4.10
C ALA A 111 -2.64 -2.27 5.30
N PHE A 112 -2.46 -1.50 6.39
CA PHE A 112 -1.80 -1.98 7.60
C PHE A 112 -2.75 -2.17 8.78
N ASP A 113 -4.00 -1.73 8.66
CA ASP A 113 -5.02 -1.78 9.68
C ASP A 113 -6.41 -1.80 9.04
N PHE A 114 -7.44 -2.06 9.86
CA PHE A 114 -8.83 -2.17 9.41
C PHE A 114 -9.36 -0.87 8.80
N SER A 115 -9.13 0.26 9.46
CA SER A 115 -9.58 1.57 8.98
C SER A 115 -8.94 1.92 7.64
N SER A 116 -7.67 1.58 7.46
CA SER A 116 -6.95 1.75 6.18
C SER A 116 -7.50 0.83 5.09
N ALA A 117 -7.85 -0.41 5.43
CA ALA A 117 -8.47 -1.34 4.49
C ALA A 117 -9.84 -0.82 4.03
N ASP A 118 -10.68 -0.37 4.97
CA ASP A 118 -11.99 0.22 4.68
C ASP A 118 -11.88 1.49 3.84
N PHE A 119 -10.88 2.34 4.15
CA PHE A 119 -10.59 3.54 3.38
C PHE A 119 -10.28 3.22 1.91
N LEU A 120 -9.38 2.25 1.68
CA LEU A 120 -9.00 1.83 0.32
C LEU A 120 -10.15 1.12 -0.41
N ALA A 121 -10.98 0.36 0.30
CA ALA A 121 -12.18 -0.26 -0.27
C ALA A 121 -13.21 0.78 -0.73
N LYS A 122 -13.43 1.85 0.06
CA LYS A 122 -14.32 2.97 -0.32
C LYS A 122 -13.84 3.71 -1.57
N LEU A 123 -12.55 3.71 -1.85
CA LEU A 123 -11.95 4.28 -3.06
C LEU A 123 -11.96 3.30 -4.24
N ASP A 124 -12.53 2.12 -4.07
CA ASP A 124 -12.60 1.06 -5.07
C ASP A 124 -11.22 0.65 -5.64
N MET A 125 -10.20 0.58 -4.79
CA MET A 125 -8.85 0.17 -5.21
C MET A 125 -8.87 -1.18 -5.95
N PRO A 126 -8.09 -1.32 -7.06
CA PRO A 126 -8.13 -2.52 -7.90
C PRO A 126 -7.50 -3.76 -7.25
N ALA A 127 -6.71 -3.57 -6.19
CA ALA A 127 -6.06 -4.64 -5.44
C ALA A 127 -5.64 -4.15 -4.05
N PHE A 128 -5.42 -5.10 -3.14
CA PHE A 128 -4.86 -4.85 -1.81
C PHE A 128 -3.49 -5.52 -1.67
N LYS A 129 -2.52 -4.77 -1.17
CA LYS A 129 -1.23 -5.33 -0.76
C LYS A 129 -1.23 -5.57 0.75
N ILE A 130 -0.74 -6.72 1.15
CA ILE A 130 -0.55 -7.10 2.54
C ILE A 130 0.95 -7.18 2.82
N ALA A 131 1.40 -6.43 3.83
CA ALA A 131 2.80 -6.46 4.24
C ALA A 131 3.18 -7.80 4.86
N SER A 132 4.46 -8.18 4.79
CA SER A 132 4.94 -9.42 5.39
C SER A 132 4.75 -9.47 6.92
N GLY A 133 4.78 -8.31 7.59
CA GLY A 133 4.46 -8.19 9.01
C GLY A 133 3.06 -8.65 9.37
N ASP A 134 2.11 -8.56 8.41
CA ASP A 134 0.70 -8.93 8.58
C ASP A 134 0.36 -10.32 8.05
N LEU A 135 1.35 -11.11 7.63
CA LEU A 135 1.13 -12.50 7.17
C LEU A 135 0.36 -13.34 8.19
N LYS A 136 0.59 -13.10 9.49
CA LYS A 136 -0.06 -13.82 10.59
C LYS A 136 -1.27 -13.09 11.17
N ASN A 137 -1.61 -11.94 10.65
CA ASN A 137 -2.76 -11.14 11.07
C ASN A 137 -4.04 -11.65 10.38
N ILE A 138 -4.44 -12.89 10.75
CA ILE A 138 -5.59 -13.53 10.14
C ILE A 138 -6.87 -12.67 10.20
N PRO A 139 -7.18 -11.95 11.29
CA PRO A 139 -8.36 -11.07 11.31
C PRO A 139 -8.32 -10.01 10.19
N LEU A 140 -7.18 -9.35 9.97
CA LEU A 140 -7.04 -8.35 8.90
C LEU A 140 -7.13 -8.99 7.51
N LEU A 141 -6.50 -10.16 7.33
CA LEU A 141 -6.57 -10.90 6.06
C LEU A 141 -8.02 -11.29 5.73
N THR A 142 -8.76 -11.81 6.71
CA THR A 142 -10.17 -12.17 6.54
C THR A 142 -11.02 -10.94 6.18
N HIS A 143 -10.83 -9.83 6.89
CA HIS A 143 -11.55 -8.59 6.62
C HIS A 143 -11.31 -8.07 5.20
N ILE A 144 -10.04 -8.05 4.74
CA ILE A 144 -9.72 -7.61 3.38
C ILE A 144 -10.25 -8.58 2.32
N ALA A 145 -10.26 -9.88 2.60
CA ALA A 145 -10.81 -10.89 1.69
C ALA A 145 -12.32 -10.71 1.42
N GLU A 146 -13.07 -10.15 2.40
CA GLU A 146 -14.50 -9.84 2.24
C GLU A 146 -14.77 -8.80 1.13
N PHE A 147 -13.81 -7.96 0.78
CA PHE A 147 -13.94 -7.01 -0.33
C PHE A 147 -13.89 -7.67 -1.71
N GLN A 148 -13.52 -8.95 -1.80
CA GLN A 148 -13.48 -9.74 -3.03
C GLN A 148 -12.62 -9.12 -4.15
N LYS A 149 -11.58 -8.40 -3.77
CA LYS A 149 -10.56 -7.83 -4.66
C LYS A 149 -9.29 -8.70 -4.65
N PRO A 150 -8.47 -8.63 -5.70
CA PRO A 150 -7.15 -9.24 -5.69
C PRO A 150 -6.31 -8.85 -4.46
N MET A 151 -5.68 -9.85 -3.84
CA MET A 151 -4.77 -9.64 -2.70
C MET A 151 -3.36 -10.09 -3.09
N ILE A 152 -2.37 -9.25 -2.81
CA ILE A 152 -0.95 -9.56 -2.99
C ILE A 152 -0.33 -9.68 -1.60
N LEU A 153 -0.07 -10.90 -1.15
CA LEU A 153 0.44 -11.21 0.18
C LEU A 153 1.95 -11.43 0.15
N SER A 154 2.71 -10.59 0.88
CA SER A 154 4.13 -10.83 1.12
C SER A 154 4.34 -11.86 2.21
N THR A 155 5.25 -12.79 1.96
CA THR A 155 5.53 -13.95 2.85
C THR A 155 6.87 -13.85 3.58
N GLY A 156 7.54 -12.70 3.50
CA GLY A 156 8.83 -12.47 4.17
C GLY A 156 8.73 -12.62 5.69
N GLY A 157 9.69 -13.32 6.29
CA GLY A 157 9.71 -13.58 7.74
C GLY A 157 8.69 -14.62 8.23
N GLY A 158 7.94 -15.25 7.34
CA GLY A 158 7.02 -16.34 7.64
C GLY A 158 7.58 -17.72 7.26
N THR A 159 7.04 -18.76 7.89
CA THR A 159 7.25 -20.15 7.51
C THR A 159 6.23 -20.58 6.46
N MET A 160 6.43 -21.74 5.82
CA MET A 160 5.43 -22.33 4.93
C MET A 160 4.12 -22.66 5.64
N GLU A 161 4.18 -22.96 6.95
CA GLU A 161 2.98 -23.16 7.77
C GLU A 161 2.19 -21.84 7.92
N ASP A 162 2.89 -20.72 8.17
CA ASP A 162 2.26 -19.38 8.22
C ASP A 162 1.59 -19.02 6.88
N VAL A 163 2.26 -19.32 5.76
CA VAL A 163 1.71 -19.07 4.41
C VAL A 163 0.47 -19.93 4.14
N ASN A 164 0.50 -21.20 4.53
CA ASN A 164 -0.64 -22.12 4.34
C ASN A 164 -1.83 -21.76 5.23
N ARG A 165 -1.57 -21.09 6.36
CA ARG A 165 -2.61 -20.63 7.28
C ARG A 165 -3.28 -19.34 6.79
N ALA A 166 -2.50 -18.45 6.18
CA ALA A 166 -2.97 -17.19 5.60
C ALA A 166 -3.80 -17.42 4.34
#